data_56010bffc1df643b11d89cf5e4baf584
#
_entry.id   56010bffc1df643b11d89cf5e4baf584
#
_cell.length_a   1.000
_cell.length_b   1.000
_cell.length_c   1.000
_cell.angle_alpha   90.00
_cell.angle_beta   90.00
_cell.angle_gamma   90.00
#
_symmetry.space_group_name_H-M   'P 1'
#
loop_
_entity.id
_entity.type
_entity.pdbx_description
1 polymer ?
#
loop_
_entity_poly.entity_id
_entity_poly.type
_entity_poly.pdbx_seq_one_letter_code
_entity_poly.pdbx_strand_id
1 'polypeptide(L)'
;MQEYIKAYEYESNVNPTLHPVPVLTKNVKDCSPGIHYIDNGSVYNVDYKATSPNLLASFIVLDVYKDDSQAHQIQCKAGDVDTEINAASHLFYVLQGKCRFTLSEEVYTRGEEYGETYIDTIYKEFMVESGEIFICPTFLGLKITNMLENEKTEIYYVNDSPLLNYLGAEAQKQVFQPCIYNKTFIQENLQQLSNPNKNRKGILLSNTDTETIGINTITPTLWALYNELPPATKQKPHRHNSVALDLCIACTDSENVYTLMGSELDEEGNIMNPTKIHWKQGEMFITPPGLWHSHHNDGATYAYILPIQDAGLLLYQRILGIVLTP
;
A
#
# COMPACT_ATOMS: atom_id res chain seq x y z
N MET A 1 -22.65 34.50 -3.17
CA MET A 1 -21.84 34.14 -1.97
C MET A 1 -22.60 33.33 -0.91
N GLN A 2 -23.92 33.44 -0.76
CA GLN A 2 -24.69 32.63 0.22
C GLN A 2 -24.91 31.16 -0.17
N GLU A 3 -24.73 30.78 -1.42
CA GLU A 3 -25.00 29.44 -1.96
C GLU A 3 -24.05 28.34 -1.43
N TYR A 4 -22.88 28.72 -0.92
CA TYR A 4 -21.85 27.79 -0.42
C TYR A 4 -21.81 27.68 1.11
N ILE A 5 -22.71 28.39 1.84
CA ILE A 5 -22.72 28.43 3.30
C ILE A 5 -23.88 27.59 3.81
N LYS A 6 -23.58 26.59 4.64
CA LYS A 6 -24.59 25.76 5.31
C LYS A 6 -24.27 25.64 6.79
N ALA A 7 -25.30 25.44 7.60
CA ALA A 7 -25.18 25.10 9.01
C ALA A 7 -26.16 23.96 9.33
N TYR A 8 -25.77 23.13 10.26
CA TYR A 8 -26.54 22.00 10.71
C TYR A 8 -26.68 22.05 12.25
N GLU A 9 -27.77 21.51 12.76
CA GLU A 9 -27.91 21.28 14.18
C GLU A 9 -26.85 20.28 14.66
N TYR A 10 -26.18 20.54 15.79
CA TYR A 10 -24.99 19.85 16.24
C TYR A 10 -25.26 18.37 16.57
N GLU A 11 -26.17 18.09 17.51
CA GLU A 11 -26.34 16.73 18.04
C GLU A 11 -26.83 15.73 16.98
N SER A 12 -27.70 16.17 16.07
CA SER A 12 -28.23 15.33 14.99
C SER A 12 -27.27 15.10 13.83
N ASN A 13 -26.20 15.89 13.72
CA ASN A 13 -25.31 15.87 12.52
C ASN A 13 -23.85 15.65 12.86
N VAL A 14 -23.50 15.38 14.12
CA VAL A 14 -22.11 15.17 14.55
C VAL A 14 -21.47 13.93 13.91
N ASN A 15 -22.26 12.92 13.57
CA ASN A 15 -21.81 11.68 12.91
C ASN A 15 -22.62 11.44 11.62
N PRO A 16 -22.30 12.10 10.51
CA PRO A 16 -22.98 11.86 9.25
C PRO A 16 -22.77 10.42 8.78
N THR A 17 -23.79 9.83 8.16
CA THR A 17 -23.67 8.51 7.54
C THR A 17 -22.83 8.62 6.26
N LEU A 18 -21.69 7.96 6.24
CA LEU A 18 -20.80 7.85 5.09
C LEU A 18 -20.89 6.46 4.47
N HIS A 19 -20.60 6.36 3.18
CA HIS A 19 -20.46 5.06 2.53
C HIS A 19 -19.26 4.31 3.13
N PRO A 20 -19.44 3.05 3.56
CA PRO A 20 -18.35 2.25 4.10
C PRO A 20 -17.31 1.93 3.01
N VAL A 21 -16.08 1.69 3.43
CA VAL A 21 -15.05 1.12 2.54
C VAL A 21 -15.51 -0.28 2.12
N PRO A 22 -15.62 -0.58 0.82
CA PRO A 22 -16.12 -1.88 0.37
C PRO A 22 -15.11 -3.00 0.61
N VAL A 23 -15.62 -4.20 0.86
CA VAL A 23 -14.81 -5.43 0.75
C VAL A 23 -14.72 -5.78 -0.73
N LEU A 24 -13.52 -5.84 -1.27
CA LEU A 24 -13.26 -6.09 -2.70
C LEU A 24 -12.00 -6.94 -2.83
N THR A 25 -11.95 -7.77 -3.85
CA THR A 25 -10.76 -8.56 -4.23
C THR A 25 -10.37 -8.26 -5.68
N LYS A 26 -9.07 -8.28 -5.97
CA LYS A 26 -8.52 -8.16 -7.34
C LYS A 26 -7.25 -8.98 -7.45
N ASN A 27 -7.14 -9.80 -8.50
CA ASN A 27 -5.94 -10.60 -8.76
C ASN A 27 -5.13 -10.02 -9.92
N VAL A 28 -3.79 -10.03 -9.79
CA VAL A 28 -2.88 -9.57 -10.85
C VAL A 28 -3.01 -10.41 -12.13
N LYS A 29 -3.38 -11.69 -12.01
CA LYS A 29 -3.61 -12.59 -13.16
C LYS A 29 -4.73 -12.14 -14.09
N ASP A 30 -5.64 -11.29 -13.61
CA ASP A 30 -6.71 -10.71 -14.41
C ASP A 30 -6.28 -9.43 -15.13
N CYS A 31 -4.99 -9.07 -15.06
CA CYS A 31 -4.44 -7.84 -15.59
C CYS A 31 -3.61 -8.11 -16.87
N SER A 32 -3.89 -7.36 -17.93
CA SER A 32 -3.05 -7.26 -19.13
C SER A 32 -1.86 -6.32 -18.87
N PRO A 33 -0.86 -6.21 -19.77
CA PRO A 33 0.15 -5.18 -19.66
C PRO A 33 -0.47 -3.78 -19.53
N GLY A 34 0.04 -3.00 -18.55
CA GLY A 34 -0.48 -1.67 -18.20
C GLY A 34 -0.60 -1.44 -16.70
N ILE A 35 -1.23 -0.32 -16.31
CA ILE A 35 -1.56 0.02 -14.92
C ILE A 35 -3.05 -0.23 -14.69
N HIS A 36 -3.38 -1.04 -13.69
CA HIS A 36 -4.74 -1.44 -13.34
C HIS A 36 -5.09 -0.93 -11.94
N TYR A 37 -5.76 0.20 -11.88
CA TYR A 37 -6.20 0.80 -10.62
C TYR A 37 -7.33 -0.01 -9.98
N ILE A 38 -7.30 -0.12 -8.66
CA ILE A 38 -8.37 -0.68 -7.84
C ILE A 38 -9.14 0.52 -7.30
N ASP A 39 -10.13 0.95 -8.07
CA ASP A 39 -10.77 2.25 -7.91
C ASP A 39 -12.19 2.14 -7.38
N ASN A 40 -12.43 2.75 -6.23
CA ASN A 40 -13.71 2.92 -5.57
C ASN A 40 -14.11 4.41 -5.44
N GLY A 41 -13.48 5.32 -6.18
CA GLY A 41 -13.74 6.77 -6.09
C GLY A 41 -15.21 7.14 -6.21
N SER A 42 -15.95 6.45 -7.08
CA SER A 42 -17.39 6.63 -7.22
C SER A 42 -18.21 6.29 -5.97
N VAL A 43 -17.74 5.33 -5.15
CA VAL A 43 -18.37 5.00 -3.85
C VAL A 43 -18.22 6.15 -2.86
N TYR A 44 -17.13 6.89 -2.93
CA TYR A 44 -16.83 8.03 -2.04
C TYR A 44 -17.33 9.36 -2.58
N ASN A 45 -17.96 9.40 -3.78
CA ASN A 45 -18.36 10.62 -4.48
C ASN A 45 -17.20 11.59 -4.76
N VAL A 46 -16.05 11.07 -5.14
CA VAL A 46 -14.87 11.86 -5.53
C VAL A 46 -14.57 11.68 -7.03
N ASP A 47 -13.92 12.65 -7.64
CA ASP A 47 -13.57 12.70 -9.06
C ASP A 47 -12.15 12.21 -9.37
N TYR A 48 -11.46 11.68 -8.35
CA TYR A 48 -10.14 11.06 -8.45
C TYR A 48 -10.18 9.58 -8.07
N LYS A 49 -9.18 8.82 -8.50
CA LYS A 49 -9.06 7.39 -8.17
C LYS A 49 -8.72 7.19 -6.70
N ALA A 50 -9.42 6.27 -6.05
CA ALA A 50 -9.22 5.93 -4.65
C ALA A 50 -9.64 4.48 -4.37
N THR A 51 -8.75 3.66 -3.81
CA THR A 51 -9.12 2.33 -3.30
C THR A 51 -9.81 2.44 -1.95
N SER A 52 -9.29 3.35 -1.12
CA SER A 52 -9.86 3.79 0.15
C SER A 52 -9.71 5.31 0.26
N PRO A 53 -10.29 5.97 1.26
CA PRO A 53 -10.20 7.43 1.40
C PRO A 53 -8.77 7.98 1.38
N ASN A 54 -7.78 7.23 1.87
CA ASN A 54 -6.41 7.69 1.96
C ASN A 54 -5.44 7.00 0.98
N LEU A 55 -5.79 5.83 0.43
CA LEU A 55 -4.87 5.00 -0.35
C LEU A 55 -5.43 4.62 -1.72
N LEU A 56 -4.54 4.59 -2.70
CA LEU A 56 -4.78 4.03 -4.02
C LEU A 56 -3.87 2.82 -4.24
N ALA A 57 -4.48 1.66 -4.49
CA ALA A 57 -3.79 0.44 -4.91
C ALA A 57 -3.96 0.21 -6.41
N SER A 58 -2.96 -0.40 -7.03
CA SER A 58 -2.99 -0.83 -8.42
C SER A 58 -2.07 -2.01 -8.66
N PHE A 59 -2.31 -2.73 -9.76
CA PHE A 59 -1.33 -3.65 -10.34
C PHE A 59 -0.69 -3.02 -11.56
N ILE A 60 0.62 -3.13 -11.68
CA ILE A 60 1.39 -2.74 -12.86
C ILE A 60 1.94 -4.02 -13.47
N VAL A 61 1.58 -4.28 -14.72
CA VAL A 61 2.08 -5.42 -15.49
C VAL A 61 2.94 -4.88 -16.63
N LEU A 62 4.24 -5.15 -16.56
CA LEU A 62 5.18 -4.80 -17.61
C LEU A 62 5.29 -5.97 -18.58
N ASP A 63 5.13 -5.71 -19.88
CA ASP A 63 5.35 -6.72 -20.90
C ASP A 63 6.84 -7.10 -20.99
N VAL A 64 7.15 -8.18 -21.68
CA VAL A 64 8.53 -8.61 -21.92
C VAL A 64 9.36 -7.47 -22.50
N TYR A 65 10.60 -7.34 -22.03
CA TYR A 65 11.48 -6.28 -22.47
C TYR A 65 11.84 -6.45 -23.96
N LYS A 66 11.59 -5.44 -24.76
CA LYS A 66 12.07 -5.32 -26.13
C LYS A 66 12.98 -4.11 -26.30
N ASP A 67 12.56 -3.00 -25.76
CA ASP A 67 13.29 -1.74 -25.72
C ASP A 67 12.69 -0.79 -24.69
N ASP A 68 13.35 0.33 -24.44
CA ASP A 68 12.94 1.33 -23.44
C ASP A 68 11.63 2.06 -23.75
N SER A 69 11.08 1.93 -24.97
CA SER A 69 9.79 2.55 -25.32
C SER A 69 8.58 1.89 -24.64
N GLN A 70 8.76 0.68 -24.08
CA GLN A 70 7.72 -0.06 -23.36
C GLN A 70 7.71 0.19 -21.85
N ALA A 71 8.59 1.08 -21.36
CA ALA A 71 8.61 1.45 -19.96
C ALA A 71 7.35 2.23 -19.58
N HIS A 72 6.76 1.89 -18.41
CA HIS A 72 5.72 2.72 -17.82
C HIS A 72 6.31 3.98 -17.19
N GLN A 73 5.70 5.11 -17.47
CA GLN A 73 6.08 6.39 -16.89
C GLN A 73 4.98 6.90 -15.95
N ILE A 74 5.38 7.28 -14.75
CA ILE A 74 4.52 7.91 -13.75
C ILE A 74 5.13 9.26 -13.42
N GLN A 75 4.32 10.31 -13.34
CA GLN A 75 4.75 11.63 -12.89
C GLN A 75 3.99 12.04 -11.63
N CYS A 76 4.70 12.66 -10.69
CA CYS A 76 4.10 13.20 -9.47
C CYS A 76 3.77 14.71 -9.58
N LYS A 77 4.28 15.39 -10.58
CA LYS A 77 3.98 16.80 -10.86
C LYS A 77 3.36 16.93 -12.23
N ALA A 78 2.49 17.92 -12.41
CA ALA A 78 1.82 18.20 -13.68
C ALA A 78 2.81 18.25 -14.85
N GLY A 79 2.50 17.53 -15.93
CA GLY A 79 3.29 17.43 -17.15
C GLY A 79 2.52 16.71 -18.26
N ASP A 80 3.09 16.67 -19.48
CA ASP A 80 2.44 16.11 -20.68
C ASP A 80 2.48 14.56 -20.74
N VAL A 81 2.16 13.85 -19.65
CA VAL A 81 2.14 12.37 -19.64
C VAL A 81 0.81 11.80 -19.17
N ASP A 82 0.53 10.59 -19.68
CA ASP A 82 -0.74 9.88 -19.48
C ASP A 82 -1.03 9.44 -18.03
N THR A 83 -0.05 9.54 -17.11
CA THR A 83 -0.21 9.08 -15.73
C THR A 83 0.41 10.05 -14.74
N GLU A 84 -0.43 10.94 -14.21
CA GLU A 84 -0.09 11.84 -13.11
C GLU A 84 -0.59 11.25 -11.79
N ILE A 85 0.29 11.14 -10.79
CA ILE A 85 -0.03 10.65 -9.45
C ILE A 85 0.56 11.61 -8.41
N ASN A 86 -0.28 12.47 -7.86
CA ASN A 86 0.07 13.36 -6.75
C ASN A 86 0.11 12.58 -5.44
N ALA A 87 1.28 12.11 -5.04
CA ALA A 87 1.48 11.33 -3.81
C ALA A 87 2.79 11.70 -3.12
N ALA A 88 2.82 11.56 -1.80
CA ALA A 88 3.99 11.76 -0.96
C ALA A 88 4.71 10.44 -0.61
N SER A 89 3.99 9.33 -0.69
CA SER A 89 4.47 7.98 -0.36
C SER A 89 4.10 7.00 -1.45
N HIS A 90 5.09 6.28 -1.97
CA HIS A 90 4.93 5.23 -2.97
C HIS A 90 5.57 3.93 -2.45
N LEU A 91 4.85 2.82 -2.57
CA LEU A 91 5.32 1.48 -2.23
C LEU A 91 5.03 0.54 -3.39
N PHE A 92 6.07 -0.14 -3.87
CA PHE A 92 6.01 -1.14 -4.93
C PHE A 92 6.50 -2.48 -4.37
N TYR A 93 5.70 -3.53 -4.52
CA TYR A 93 6.10 -4.91 -4.25
C TYR A 93 6.16 -5.67 -5.56
N VAL A 94 7.32 -6.22 -5.92
CA VAL A 94 7.49 -7.02 -7.13
C VAL A 94 7.02 -8.45 -6.87
N LEU A 95 5.86 -8.80 -7.43
CA LEU A 95 5.25 -10.13 -7.30
C LEU A 95 6.03 -11.17 -8.12
N GLN A 96 6.39 -10.79 -9.34
CA GLN A 96 7.10 -11.65 -10.30
C GLN A 96 8.00 -10.81 -11.19
N GLY A 97 9.13 -11.38 -11.60
CA GLY A 97 10.04 -10.76 -12.56
C GLY A 97 11.11 -9.87 -11.92
N LYS A 98 11.63 -8.95 -12.72
CA LYS A 98 12.68 -8.01 -12.35
C LYS A 98 12.53 -6.72 -13.14
N CYS A 99 12.60 -5.58 -12.45
CA CYS A 99 12.48 -4.28 -13.09
C CYS A 99 13.50 -3.27 -12.58
N ARG A 100 13.70 -2.24 -13.39
CA ARG A 100 14.47 -1.06 -13.04
C ARG A 100 13.51 0.11 -12.83
N PHE A 101 13.61 0.74 -11.68
CA PHE A 101 13.00 2.02 -11.36
C PHE A 101 14.02 3.12 -11.61
N THR A 102 13.69 4.08 -12.46
CA THR A 102 14.51 5.26 -12.70
C THR A 102 13.72 6.48 -12.22
N LEU A 103 14.15 7.04 -11.10
CA LEU A 103 13.59 8.28 -10.53
C LEU A 103 14.28 9.48 -11.14
N SER A 104 13.52 10.51 -11.56
CA SER A 104 14.04 11.82 -11.90
C SER A 104 13.71 12.83 -10.80
N GLU A 105 14.69 13.63 -10.44
CA GLU A 105 14.59 14.67 -9.40
C GLU A 105 15.20 15.98 -9.91
N GLU A 106 14.56 17.11 -9.57
CA GLU A 106 15.15 18.42 -9.81
C GLU A 106 16.12 18.79 -8.67
N VAL A 107 17.32 19.20 -9.05
CA VAL A 107 18.31 19.73 -8.13
C VAL A 107 18.59 21.18 -8.45
N TYR A 108 18.44 22.03 -7.46
CA TYR A 108 18.73 23.45 -7.56
C TYR A 108 20.19 23.71 -7.17
N THR A 109 21.02 24.04 -8.17
CA THR A 109 22.42 24.39 -7.96
C THR A 109 22.58 25.91 -8.01
N ARG A 110 23.19 26.50 -7.00
CA ARG A 110 23.48 27.94 -6.97
C ARG A 110 24.77 28.18 -7.72
N GLY A 111 24.70 29.00 -8.77
CA GLY A 111 25.90 29.43 -9.52
C GLY A 111 26.87 30.24 -8.65
N GLU A 112 28.15 30.17 -8.94
CA GLU A 112 29.21 30.91 -8.24
C GLU A 112 29.17 32.43 -8.49
N GLU A 113 28.59 32.87 -9.61
CA GLU A 113 28.47 34.28 -9.99
C GLU A 113 27.01 34.72 -10.04
N TYR A 114 26.71 35.83 -9.38
CA TYR A 114 25.47 36.64 -9.49
C TYR A 114 24.15 35.96 -9.01
N GLY A 115 24.18 34.93 -8.19
CA GLY A 115 22.94 34.38 -7.59
C GLY A 115 22.02 33.69 -8.59
N GLU A 116 22.52 33.29 -9.73
CA GLU A 116 21.79 32.45 -10.69
C GLU A 116 21.54 31.07 -10.09
N THR A 117 20.32 30.58 -10.24
CA THR A 117 19.94 29.23 -9.84
C THR A 117 19.76 28.40 -11.11
N TYR A 118 20.53 27.34 -11.23
CA TYR A 118 20.37 26.34 -12.30
C TYR A 118 19.54 25.19 -11.79
N ILE A 119 18.64 24.69 -12.64
CA ILE A 119 17.83 23.48 -12.35
C ILE A 119 18.41 22.36 -13.21
N ASP A 120 18.99 21.37 -12.55
CA ASP A 120 19.44 20.14 -13.17
C ASP A 120 18.50 19.00 -12.85
N THR A 121 18.29 18.08 -13.78
CA THR A 121 17.58 16.83 -13.53
C THR A 121 18.58 15.73 -13.29
N ILE A 122 18.54 15.14 -12.11
CA ILE A 122 19.33 13.95 -11.78
C ILE A 122 18.47 12.70 -11.86
N TYR A 123 19.11 11.58 -12.20
CA TYR A 123 18.47 10.27 -12.29
C TYR A 123 19.08 9.31 -11.28
N LYS A 124 18.22 8.59 -10.55
CA LYS A 124 18.60 7.52 -9.63
C LYS A 124 17.97 6.22 -10.08
N GLU A 125 18.77 5.15 -10.18
CA GLU A 125 18.30 3.84 -10.62
C GLU A 125 18.29 2.82 -9.47
N PHE A 126 17.24 2.02 -9.43
CA PHE A 126 17.03 0.97 -8.45
C PHE A 126 16.61 -0.31 -9.17
N MET A 127 17.38 -1.39 -8.96
CA MET A 127 17.02 -2.73 -9.48
C MET A 127 16.25 -3.46 -8.42
N VAL A 128 15.04 -3.93 -8.77
CA VAL A 128 14.13 -4.61 -7.84
C VAL A 128 13.63 -5.89 -8.50
N GLU A 129 13.59 -6.97 -7.72
CA GLU A 129 13.17 -8.28 -8.22
C GLU A 129 12.08 -8.94 -7.34
N SER A 130 11.57 -10.06 -7.81
CA SER A 130 10.48 -10.79 -7.15
C SER A 130 10.72 -11.02 -5.65
N GLY A 131 9.77 -10.60 -4.83
CA GLY A 131 9.81 -10.70 -3.37
C GLY A 131 10.41 -9.48 -2.67
N GLU A 132 10.79 -8.43 -3.40
CA GLU A 132 11.34 -7.21 -2.85
C GLU A 132 10.33 -6.07 -2.83
N ILE A 133 10.49 -5.15 -1.86
CA ILE A 133 9.71 -3.93 -1.73
C ILE A 133 10.61 -2.74 -2.06
N PHE A 134 10.17 -1.89 -2.96
CA PHE A 134 10.77 -0.59 -3.22
C PHE A 134 9.84 0.51 -2.71
N ILE A 135 10.37 1.47 -1.95
CA ILE A 135 9.65 2.67 -1.55
C ILE A 135 10.37 3.92 -2.06
N CYS A 136 9.60 4.93 -2.42
CA CYS A 136 10.14 6.24 -2.72
C CYS A 136 9.18 7.36 -2.31
N PRO A 137 9.72 8.55 -1.97
CA PRO A 137 8.92 9.75 -1.75
C PRO A 137 8.45 10.33 -3.08
N THR A 138 7.83 11.52 -3.05
CA THR A 138 7.51 12.26 -4.27
C THR A 138 8.73 12.42 -5.19
N PHE A 139 8.48 12.41 -6.49
CA PHE A 139 9.51 12.51 -7.54
C PHE A 139 8.98 13.39 -8.69
N LEU A 140 9.85 13.83 -9.59
CA LEU A 140 9.43 14.53 -10.81
C LEU A 140 8.85 13.52 -11.81
N GLY A 141 9.59 12.45 -12.09
CA GLY A 141 9.17 11.36 -12.95
C GLY A 141 9.73 10.01 -12.47
N LEU A 142 8.97 8.95 -12.70
CA LEU A 142 9.35 7.57 -12.44
C LEU A 142 9.15 6.76 -13.71
N LYS A 143 10.23 6.17 -14.20
CA LYS A 143 10.22 5.20 -15.30
C LYS A 143 10.41 3.81 -14.71
N ILE A 144 9.53 2.87 -15.07
CA ILE A 144 9.61 1.47 -14.64
C ILE A 144 9.82 0.61 -15.89
N THR A 145 10.94 -0.07 -15.96
CA THR A 145 11.36 -0.86 -17.12
C THR A 145 11.50 -2.32 -16.73
N ASN A 146 10.82 -3.23 -17.44
CA ASN A 146 11.08 -4.67 -17.31
C ASN A 146 12.51 -4.97 -17.74
N MET A 147 13.22 -5.82 -17.00
CA MET A 147 14.60 -6.21 -17.30
C MET A 147 14.71 -7.62 -17.87
N LEU A 148 13.58 -8.28 -18.16
CA LEU A 148 13.51 -9.65 -18.64
C LEU A 148 12.93 -9.70 -20.06
N GLU A 149 13.64 -10.37 -20.97
CA GLU A 149 13.25 -10.50 -22.39
C GLU A 149 12.15 -11.55 -22.62
N ASN A 150 11.99 -12.51 -21.71
CA ASN A 150 11.12 -13.66 -21.89
C ASN A 150 10.06 -13.80 -20.80
N GLU A 151 9.97 -12.85 -19.87
CA GLU A 151 9.05 -12.90 -18.74
C GLU A 151 8.48 -11.51 -18.46
N LYS A 152 7.19 -11.46 -18.12
CA LYS A 152 6.52 -10.25 -17.64
C LYS A 152 6.96 -9.95 -16.21
N THR A 153 6.94 -8.67 -15.87
CA THR A 153 7.09 -8.26 -14.48
C THR A 153 5.75 -7.78 -13.93
N GLU A 154 5.35 -8.31 -12.78
CA GLU A 154 4.10 -8.00 -12.09
C GLU A 154 4.40 -7.29 -10.78
N ILE A 155 3.79 -6.13 -10.56
CA ILE A 155 4.06 -5.25 -9.42
C ILE A 155 2.73 -4.89 -8.75
N TYR A 156 2.66 -4.99 -7.44
CA TYR A 156 1.63 -4.37 -6.61
C TYR A 156 2.11 -3.00 -6.17
N TYR A 157 1.33 -1.97 -6.44
CA TYR A 157 1.67 -0.58 -6.19
C TYR A 157 0.62 0.09 -5.31
N VAL A 158 1.05 0.71 -4.22
CA VAL A 158 0.20 1.47 -3.29
C VAL A 158 0.79 2.85 -3.05
N ASN A 159 -0.07 3.88 -3.04
CA ASN A 159 0.32 5.26 -2.78
C ASN A 159 -0.78 6.01 -2.00
N ASP A 160 -0.46 7.21 -1.52
CA ASP A 160 -1.34 8.06 -0.73
C ASP A 160 -1.97 9.22 -1.52
N SER A 161 -2.08 9.10 -2.85
CA SER A 161 -2.65 10.15 -3.69
C SER A 161 -4.09 10.54 -3.33
N PRO A 162 -5.00 9.64 -2.90
CA PRO A 162 -6.35 10.05 -2.50
C PRO A 162 -6.36 11.04 -1.35
N LEU A 163 -5.47 10.86 -0.36
CA LEU A 163 -5.32 11.79 0.76
C LEU A 163 -4.93 13.19 0.28
N LEU A 164 -3.93 13.29 -0.61
CA LEU A 164 -3.46 14.58 -1.11
C LEU A 164 -4.52 15.25 -2.00
N ASN A 165 -5.20 14.48 -2.85
CA ASN A 165 -6.28 14.99 -3.69
C ASN A 165 -7.45 15.51 -2.84
N TYR A 166 -7.85 14.77 -1.79
CA TYR A 166 -8.89 15.23 -0.85
C TYR A 166 -8.52 16.56 -0.17
N LEU A 167 -7.26 16.72 0.20
CA LEU A 167 -6.76 17.93 0.85
C LEU A 167 -6.51 19.10 -0.13
N GLY A 168 -6.52 18.84 -1.45
CA GLY A 168 -6.05 19.81 -2.45
C GLY A 168 -4.57 20.18 -2.25
N ALA A 169 -3.78 19.24 -1.75
CA ALA A 169 -2.36 19.42 -1.43
C ALA A 169 -1.46 18.75 -2.47
N GLU A 170 -0.25 19.26 -2.62
CA GLU A 170 0.80 18.65 -3.45
C GLU A 170 2.03 18.33 -2.60
N ALA A 171 2.68 17.21 -2.90
CA ALA A 171 3.93 16.85 -2.25
C ALA A 171 5.08 17.69 -2.82
N GLN A 172 5.58 18.63 -2.01
CA GLN A 172 6.60 19.61 -2.43
C GLN A 172 8.04 19.17 -2.19
N LYS A 173 8.26 18.25 -1.25
CA LYS A 173 9.60 17.79 -0.87
C LYS A 173 9.62 16.32 -0.47
N GLN A 174 10.78 15.72 -0.63
CA GLN A 174 11.04 14.39 -0.11
C GLN A 174 11.20 14.45 1.42
N VAL A 175 10.46 13.62 2.14
CA VAL A 175 10.47 13.55 3.61
C VAL A 175 11.08 12.24 4.13
N PHE A 176 11.48 11.35 3.22
CA PHE A 176 12.26 10.14 3.48
C PHE A 176 13.06 9.78 2.22
N GLN A 177 14.04 8.88 2.36
CA GLN A 177 14.87 8.45 1.24
C GLN A 177 14.30 7.19 0.57
N PRO A 178 14.41 7.07 -0.78
CA PRO A 178 14.04 5.84 -1.47
C PRO A 178 14.94 4.70 -1.01
N CYS A 179 14.35 3.52 -0.77
CA CYS A 179 15.11 2.34 -0.39
C CYS A 179 14.42 1.04 -0.82
N ILE A 180 15.20 -0.06 -0.83
CA ILE A 180 14.75 -1.41 -1.15
C ILE A 180 14.83 -2.26 0.11
N TYR A 181 13.72 -2.90 0.45
CA TYR A 181 13.67 -4.01 1.39
C TYR A 181 13.86 -5.29 0.57
N ASN A 182 15.10 -5.77 0.50
CA ASN A 182 15.39 -6.96 -0.30
C ASN A 182 14.86 -8.24 0.37
N LYS A 183 14.67 -9.26 -0.43
CA LYS A 183 14.08 -10.53 0.01
C LYS A 183 14.84 -11.17 1.17
N THR A 184 16.17 -11.12 1.14
CA THR A 184 17.02 -11.69 2.19
C THR A 184 16.79 -10.95 3.52
N PHE A 185 16.80 -9.61 3.50
CA PHE A 185 16.52 -8.78 4.67
C PHE A 185 15.14 -9.12 5.28
N ILE A 186 14.09 -9.21 4.45
CA ILE A 186 12.75 -9.54 4.92
C ILE A 186 12.72 -10.93 5.57
N GLN A 187 13.31 -11.94 4.92
CA GLN A 187 13.30 -13.32 5.42
C GLN A 187 14.11 -13.49 6.71
N GLU A 188 15.30 -12.90 6.80
CA GLU A 188 16.13 -12.95 8.00
C GLU A 188 15.44 -12.27 9.19
N ASN A 189 14.86 -11.08 8.97
CA ASN A 189 14.12 -10.39 10.03
C ASN A 189 12.84 -11.14 10.44
N LEU A 190 12.12 -11.75 9.50
CA LEU A 190 10.97 -12.59 9.81
C LEU A 190 11.36 -13.76 10.73
N GLN A 191 12.49 -14.42 10.46
CA GLN A 191 12.99 -15.51 11.29
C GLN A 191 13.46 -15.03 12.68
N GLN A 192 14.12 -13.88 12.76
CA GLN A 192 14.72 -13.38 14.01
C GLN A 192 13.71 -12.69 14.92
N LEU A 193 12.80 -11.90 14.36
CA LEU A 193 11.89 -11.02 15.12
C LEU A 193 10.50 -11.61 15.31
N SER A 194 10.06 -12.50 14.42
CA SER A 194 8.75 -13.14 14.56
C SER A 194 8.71 -14.03 15.81
N ASN A 195 7.80 -13.71 16.72
CA ASN A 195 7.67 -14.44 17.98
C ASN A 195 6.80 -15.70 17.81
N PRO A 196 7.37 -16.93 17.92
CA PRO A 196 6.61 -18.16 17.70
C PRO A 196 5.50 -18.38 18.74
N ASN A 197 5.58 -17.72 19.91
CA ASN A 197 4.58 -17.84 20.97
C ASN A 197 3.39 -16.87 20.81
N LYS A 198 3.43 -16.02 19.83
CA LYS A 198 2.32 -15.09 19.53
C LYS A 198 1.38 -15.68 18.50
N ASN A 199 0.10 -15.40 18.65
CA ASN A 199 -0.94 -15.85 17.72
C ASN A 199 -0.76 -15.26 16.31
N ARG A 200 -0.17 -14.05 16.20
CA ARG A 200 0.21 -13.41 14.94
C ARG A 200 1.71 -13.43 14.77
N LYS A 201 2.16 -13.93 13.62
CA LYS A 201 3.58 -14.04 13.26
C LYS A 201 3.87 -13.14 12.10
N GLY A 202 4.84 -12.25 12.26
CA GLY A 202 5.22 -11.30 11.23
C GLY A 202 6.11 -10.19 11.76
N ILE A 203 6.48 -9.31 10.88
CA ILE A 203 7.33 -8.15 11.16
C ILE A 203 6.67 -6.87 10.65
N LEU A 204 6.96 -5.77 11.32
CA LEU A 204 6.72 -4.42 10.83
C LEU A 204 7.94 -3.98 10.04
N LEU A 205 7.71 -3.43 8.85
CA LEU A 205 8.76 -2.79 8.06
C LEU A 205 8.82 -1.31 8.42
N SER A 206 9.99 -0.84 8.75
CA SER A 206 10.23 0.53 9.21
C SER A 206 11.32 1.20 8.39
N ASN A 207 11.27 2.53 8.32
CA ASN A 207 12.27 3.38 7.70
C ASN A 207 12.92 4.27 8.79
N THR A 208 14.23 4.46 8.73
CA THR A 208 14.96 5.28 9.73
C THR A 208 14.47 6.72 9.78
N ASP A 209 14.03 7.29 8.65
CA ASP A 209 13.50 8.65 8.62
C ASP A 209 12.17 8.77 9.39
N THR A 210 11.32 7.73 9.36
CA THR A 210 10.09 7.70 10.16
C THR A 210 10.34 7.39 11.63
N GLU A 211 11.38 6.64 11.96
CA GLU A 211 11.80 6.38 13.34
C GLU A 211 12.21 7.66 14.06
N THR A 212 12.82 8.63 13.36
CA THR A 212 13.21 9.91 13.96
C THR A 212 12.04 10.70 14.52
N ILE A 213 10.83 10.48 14.00
CA ILE A 213 9.58 11.08 14.50
C ILE A 213 8.75 10.11 15.35
N GLY A 214 9.27 8.90 15.60
CA GLY A 214 8.72 7.92 16.54
C GLY A 214 7.52 7.11 16.03
N ILE A 215 7.27 7.05 14.72
CA ILE A 215 6.13 6.30 14.18
C ILE A 215 6.48 4.90 13.66
N ASN A 216 7.76 4.58 13.44
CA ASN A 216 8.25 3.26 13.05
C ASN A 216 7.48 2.62 11.89
N THR A 217 7.28 3.38 10.81
CA THR A 217 6.52 2.97 9.64
C THR A 217 7.37 2.95 8.38
N ILE A 218 6.92 2.27 7.34
CA ILE A 218 7.68 2.15 6.10
C ILE A 218 7.79 3.49 5.35
N THR A 219 6.73 4.31 5.42
CA THR A 219 6.73 5.73 5.00
C THR A 219 5.90 6.55 5.98
N PRO A 220 5.87 7.89 5.94
CA PRO A 220 5.05 8.70 6.84
C PRO A 220 3.56 8.34 6.86
N THR A 221 3.00 7.91 5.72
CA THR A 221 1.59 7.54 5.60
C THR A 221 1.38 6.03 5.72
N LEU A 222 2.25 5.24 5.07
CA LEU A 222 2.06 3.80 4.92
C LEU A 222 2.70 3.01 6.07
N TRP A 223 1.95 2.06 6.58
CA TRP A 223 2.39 1.03 7.52
C TRP A 223 2.32 -0.32 6.82
N ALA A 224 3.45 -1.01 6.66
CA ALA A 224 3.53 -2.29 5.99
C ALA A 224 4.00 -3.38 6.95
N LEU A 225 3.28 -4.51 6.91
CA LEU A 225 3.62 -5.70 7.65
C LEU A 225 3.97 -6.82 6.65
N TYR A 226 4.88 -7.69 7.04
CA TYR A 226 5.13 -8.93 6.32
C TYR A 226 4.81 -10.10 7.25
N ASN A 227 3.70 -10.77 7.01
CA ASN A 227 3.16 -11.76 7.91
C ASN A 227 3.21 -13.16 7.31
N GLU A 228 3.58 -14.15 8.13
CA GLU A 228 3.43 -15.57 7.84
C GLU A 228 2.22 -16.14 8.55
N LEU A 229 1.54 -17.07 7.89
CA LEU A 229 0.43 -17.84 8.43
C LEU A 229 0.79 -19.32 8.35
N PRO A 230 1.33 -19.91 9.44
CA PRO A 230 1.72 -21.32 9.48
C PRO A 230 0.54 -22.28 9.25
N PRO A 231 0.82 -23.53 8.86
CA PRO A 231 -0.20 -24.60 8.83
C PRO A 231 -0.97 -24.71 10.15
N ALA A 232 -2.24 -25.11 10.06
CA ALA A 232 -3.13 -25.31 11.20
C ALA A 232 -3.22 -24.11 12.16
N THR A 233 -3.11 -22.89 11.64
CA THR A 233 -3.16 -21.65 12.43
C THR A 233 -4.49 -20.94 12.25
N LYS A 234 -5.13 -20.61 13.39
CA LYS A 234 -6.30 -19.72 13.46
C LYS A 234 -5.95 -18.52 14.30
N GLN A 235 -5.92 -17.35 13.67
CA GLN A 235 -5.71 -16.12 14.41
C GLN A 235 -6.97 -15.70 15.14
N LYS A 236 -6.81 -15.18 16.36
CA LYS A 236 -7.90 -14.55 17.09
C LYS A 236 -8.33 -13.27 16.37
N PRO A 237 -9.64 -12.91 16.38
CA PRO A 237 -10.11 -11.68 15.78
C PRO A 237 -9.42 -10.44 16.34
N HIS A 238 -9.24 -9.46 15.47
CA HIS A 238 -8.83 -8.10 15.84
C HIS A 238 -9.48 -7.10 14.91
N ARG A 239 -9.46 -5.84 15.29
CA ARG A 239 -9.90 -4.73 14.45
C ARG A 239 -8.99 -3.54 14.64
N HIS A 240 -8.96 -2.68 13.65
CA HIS A 240 -8.26 -1.39 13.69
C HIS A 240 -9.04 -0.34 12.91
N ASN A 241 -8.78 0.93 13.18
CA ASN A 241 -9.42 2.05 12.49
C ASN A 241 -8.67 2.54 11.25
N SER A 242 -7.53 1.91 10.89
CA SER A 242 -6.91 2.03 9.57
C SER A 242 -7.61 1.12 8.56
N VAL A 243 -7.54 1.46 7.27
CA VAL A 243 -7.79 0.48 6.20
C VAL A 243 -6.59 -0.44 6.08
N ALA A 244 -6.80 -1.72 5.71
CA ALA A 244 -5.71 -2.56 5.23
C ALA A 244 -5.98 -3.00 3.78
N LEU A 245 -4.96 -2.87 2.94
CA LEU A 245 -4.89 -3.35 1.58
C LEU A 245 -3.99 -4.59 1.60
N ASP A 246 -4.62 -5.75 1.76
CA ASP A 246 -3.95 -7.01 2.05
C ASP A 246 -3.57 -7.72 0.76
N LEU A 247 -2.27 -7.89 0.47
CA LEU A 247 -1.80 -8.66 -0.68
C LEU A 247 -1.40 -10.07 -0.25
N CYS A 248 -2.03 -11.09 -0.82
CA CYS A 248 -1.59 -12.48 -0.67
C CYS A 248 -0.33 -12.72 -1.51
N ILE A 249 0.83 -12.82 -0.83
CA ILE A 249 2.14 -13.00 -1.46
C ILE A 249 2.31 -14.45 -1.92
N ALA A 250 1.99 -15.41 -1.06
CA ALA A 250 2.10 -16.83 -1.35
C ALA A 250 1.00 -17.62 -0.63
N CYS A 251 0.31 -18.44 -1.41
CA CYS A 251 -0.70 -19.37 -0.95
C CYS A 251 -0.85 -20.49 -1.98
N THR A 252 -0.50 -21.72 -1.60
CA THR A 252 -0.62 -22.90 -2.47
C THR A 252 -1.92 -23.66 -2.28
N ASP A 253 -2.64 -23.38 -1.19
CA ASP A 253 -3.89 -24.03 -0.81
C ASP A 253 -4.99 -22.97 -0.54
N SER A 254 -5.50 -22.40 -1.62
CA SER A 254 -6.47 -21.31 -1.56
C SER A 254 -7.83 -21.71 -0.96
N GLU A 255 -8.17 -23.00 -0.91
CA GLU A 255 -9.43 -23.45 -0.33
C GLU A 255 -9.38 -23.42 1.21
N ASN A 256 -8.21 -23.69 1.78
CA ASN A 256 -7.99 -23.81 3.22
C ASN A 256 -7.33 -22.60 3.88
N VAL A 257 -6.96 -21.56 3.09
CA VAL A 257 -6.40 -20.31 3.63
C VAL A 257 -7.37 -19.15 3.33
N TYR A 258 -7.77 -18.44 4.40
CA TYR A 258 -8.81 -17.42 4.26
C TYR A 258 -8.77 -16.38 5.39
N THR A 259 -9.44 -15.26 5.14
CA THR A 259 -9.76 -14.22 6.14
C THR A 259 -11.26 -14.21 6.39
N LEU A 260 -11.64 -14.14 7.68
CA LEU A 260 -13.01 -13.87 8.11
C LEU A 260 -13.12 -12.38 8.49
N MET A 261 -14.22 -11.73 8.08
CA MET A 261 -14.50 -10.32 8.40
C MET A 261 -15.95 -10.14 8.82
N GLY A 262 -16.22 -9.32 9.85
CA GLY A 262 -17.56 -9.01 10.30
C GLY A 262 -17.61 -7.86 11.29
N SER A 263 -18.82 -7.35 11.57
CA SER A 263 -19.02 -6.18 12.42
C SER A 263 -19.04 -6.51 13.92
N GLU A 264 -19.40 -7.73 14.28
CA GLU A 264 -19.71 -8.13 15.66
C GLU A 264 -19.00 -9.44 16.03
N LEU A 265 -18.79 -9.63 17.31
CA LEU A 265 -18.30 -10.87 17.90
C LEU A 265 -19.41 -11.52 18.75
N ASP A 266 -19.42 -12.84 18.81
CA ASP A 266 -20.21 -13.59 19.77
C ASP A 266 -19.57 -13.55 21.19
N GLU A 267 -20.21 -14.21 22.16
CA GLU A 267 -19.74 -14.26 23.55
C GLU A 267 -18.40 -15.01 23.70
N GLU A 268 -18.08 -15.91 22.77
CA GLU A 268 -16.81 -16.65 22.70
C GLU A 268 -15.69 -15.85 21.98
N GLY A 269 -16.02 -14.69 21.41
CA GLY A 269 -15.08 -13.84 20.68
C GLY A 269 -14.87 -14.24 19.22
N ASN A 270 -15.76 -15.03 18.62
CA ASN A 270 -15.73 -15.35 17.20
C ASN A 270 -16.51 -14.30 16.39
N ILE A 271 -16.13 -14.10 15.13
CA ILE A 271 -16.82 -13.16 14.25
C ILE A 271 -18.19 -13.72 13.85
N MET A 272 -19.25 -12.96 14.12
CA MET A 272 -20.63 -13.31 13.77
C MET A 272 -20.89 -13.08 12.28
N ASN A 273 -21.54 -14.06 11.63
CA ASN A 273 -21.95 -13.97 10.21
C ASN A 273 -20.83 -13.44 9.28
N PRO A 274 -19.63 -14.01 9.32
CA PRO A 274 -18.49 -13.44 8.65
C PRO A 274 -18.58 -13.53 7.12
N THR A 275 -18.11 -12.48 6.45
CA THR A 275 -17.67 -12.58 5.06
C THR A 275 -16.35 -13.34 5.03
N LYS A 276 -16.25 -14.38 4.21
CA LYS A 276 -15.06 -15.20 4.05
C LYS A 276 -14.36 -14.87 2.74
N ILE A 277 -13.08 -14.48 2.83
CA ILE A 277 -12.22 -14.19 1.67
C ILE A 277 -11.14 -15.27 1.61
N HIS A 278 -11.16 -16.08 0.55
CA HIS A 278 -10.12 -17.08 0.29
C HIS A 278 -8.88 -16.41 -0.28
N TRP A 279 -7.70 -16.83 0.17
CA TRP A 279 -6.45 -16.28 -0.31
C TRP A 279 -6.03 -16.95 -1.63
N LYS A 280 -5.71 -16.13 -2.63
CA LYS A 280 -5.09 -16.58 -3.87
C LYS A 280 -3.83 -15.79 -4.10
N GLN A 281 -2.75 -16.46 -4.44
CA GLN A 281 -1.47 -15.79 -4.71
C GLN A 281 -1.64 -14.69 -5.77
N GLY A 282 -1.08 -13.51 -5.49
CA GLY A 282 -1.21 -12.32 -6.34
C GLY A 282 -2.56 -11.61 -6.26
N GLU A 283 -3.46 -12.04 -5.34
CA GLU A 283 -4.72 -11.35 -5.07
C GLU A 283 -4.58 -10.39 -3.90
N MET A 284 -5.03 -9.16 -4.08
CA MET A 284 -5.26 -8.24 -2.99
C MET A 284 -6.73 -8.24 -2.58
N PHE A 285 -6.97 -7.96 -1.31
CA PHE A 285 -8.31 -7.69 -0.79
C PHE A 285 -8.28 -6.52 0.20
N ILE A 286 -9.43 -5.87 0.39
CA ILE A 286 -9.57 -4.74 1.31
C ILE A 286 -10.15 -5.25 2.63
N THR A 287 -9.46 -4.93 3.73
CA THR A 287 -9.99 -5.03 5.09
C THR A 287 -10.45 -3.64 5.54
N PRO A 288 -11.78 -3.39 5.56
CA PRO A 288 -12.33 -2.08 5.93
C PRO A 288 -12.02 -1.69 7.38
N PRO A 289 -11.89 -0.38 7.67
CA PRO A 289 -11.72 0.11 9.03
C PRO A 289 -12.84 -0.34 9.96
N GLY A 290 -12.49 -0.76 11.17
CA GLY A 290 -13.43 -1.10 12.23
C GLY A 290 -14.03 -2.50 12.16
N LEU A 291 -13.92 -3.23 11.06
CA LEU A 291 -14.34 -4.62 10.99
C LEU A 291 -13.42 -5.53 11.79
N TRP A 292 -14.01 -6.42 12.57
CA TRP A 292 -13.31 -7.55 13.14
C TRP A 292 -12.85 -8.48 12.02
N HIS A 293 -11.60 -8.89 12.05
CA HIS A 293 -11.06 -9.83 11.08
C HIS A 293 -10.03 -10.76 11.69
N SER A 294 -9.88 -11.93 11.07
CA SER A 294 -8.92 -12.96 11.49
C SER A 294 -8.48 -13.79 10.29
N HIS A 295 -7.20 -14.17 10.26
CA HIS A 295 -6.63 -14.99 9.20
C HIS A 295 -6.53 -16.44 9.67
N HIS A 296 -6.89 -17.37 8.78
CA HIS A 296 -6.96 -18.80 9.07
C HIS A 296 -6.23 -19.61 8.00
N ASN A 297 -5.49 -20.61 8.43
CA ASN A 297 -4.84 -21.59 7.57
C ASN A 297 -5.16 -22.98 8.09
N ASP A 298 -6.17 -23.62 7.52
CA ASP A 298 -6.56 -25.01 7.81
C ASP A 298 -5.76 -26.02 6.93
N GLY A 299 -4.87 -25.50 6.04
CA GLY A 299 -4.04 -26.29 5.13
C GLY A 299 -2.73 -26.78 5.76
N ALA A 300 -1.88 -27.39 4.93
CA ALA A 300 -0.63 -28.04 5.31
C ALA A 300 0.63 -27.22 5.00
N THR A 301 0.51 -26.09 4.29
CA THR A 301 1.63 -25.26 3.86
C THR A 301 1.53 -23.85 4.44
N TYR A 302 2.68 -23.18 4.54
CA TYR A 302 2.71 -21.76 4.94
C TYR A 302 2.05 -20.88 3.89
N ALA A 303 1.35 -19.83 4.34
CA ALA A 303 0.88 -18.75 3.52
C ALA A 303 1.47 -17.41 4.01
N TYR A 304 1.58 -16.43 3.11
CA TYR A 304 2.19 -15.14 3.41
C TYR A 304 1.32 -14.00 2.88
N ILE A 305 1.23 -12.94 3.66
CA ILE A 305 0.44 -11.75 3.34
C ILE A 305 1.22 -10.47 3.65
N LEU A 306 1.04 -9.46 2.82
CA LEU A 306 1.58 -8.11 2.96
C LEU A 306 0.42 -7.12 3.17
N PRO A 307 -0.01 -6.86 4.39
CA PRO A 307 -0.92 -5.77 4.70
C PRO A 307 -0.23 -4.41 4.53
N ILE A 308 -0.82 -3.52 3.73
CA ILE A 308 -0.42 -2.13 3.61
C ILE A 308 -1.56 -1.26 4.11
N GLN A 309 -1.28 -0.43 5.12
CA GLN A 309 -2.28 0.34 5.84
C GLN A 309 -1.95 1.84 5.83
N ASP A 310 -2.97 2.69 5.97
CA ASP A 310 -2.81 4.13 6.24
C ASP A 310 -2.51 4.45 7.72
N ALA A 311 -2.10 3.43 8.46
CA ALA A 311 -1.86 3.51 9.90
C ALA A 311 -0.69 4.44 10.27
N GLY A 312 0.26 4.73 9.37
CA GLY A 312 1.31 5.70 9.59
C GLY A 312 0.76 7.11 9.87
N LEU A 313 -0.22 7.53 9.07
CA LEU A 313 -0.94 8.77 9.27
C LEU A 313 -1.67 8.80 10.63
N LEU A 314 -2.40 7.73 10.95
CA LEU A 314 -3.16 7.62 12.20
C LEU A 314 -2.27 7.57 13.44
N LEU A 315 -1.09 6.94 13.35
CA LEU A 315 -0.06 6.97 14.39
C LEU A 315 0.47 8.39 14.61
N TYR A 316 0.82 9.09 13.53
CA TYR A 316 1.26 10.48 13.62
C TYR A 316 0.21 11.38 14.28
N GLN A 317 -1.06 11.18 13.97
CA GLN A 317 -2.20 11.89 14.57
C GLN A 317 -2.53 11.43 16.00
N ARG A 318 -1.92 10.36 16.55
CA ARG A 318 -2.16 9.74 17.88
C ARG A 318 -3.57 9.15 18.03
N ILE A 319 -4.17 8.71 16.94
CA ILE A 319 -5.53 8.15 16.93
C ILE A 319 -5.60 6.71 16.42
N LEU A 320 -4.46 6.09 16.07
CA LEU A 320 -4.48 4.68 15.69
C LEU A 320 -5.04 3.84 16.84
N GLY A 321 -6.12 3.11 16.55
CA GLY A 321 -6.78 2.20 17.48
C GLY A 321 -6.73 0.77 16.98
N ILE A 322 -6.00 -0.11 17.69
CA ILE A 322 -5.97 -1.55 17.42
C ILE A 322 -6.55 -2.26 18.64
N VAL A 323 -7.58 -3.09 18.42
CA VAL A 323 -8.22 -3.90 19.45
C VAL A 323 -7.98 -5.37 19.13
N LEU A 324 -7.34 -6.07 20.07
CA LEU A 324 -7.10 -7.51 20.00
C LEU A 324 -8.08 -8.21 20.93
N THR A 325 -8.66 -9.32 20.49
CA THR A 325 -9.39 -10.22 21.43
C THR A 325 -8.40 -10.90 22.38
N PRO A 326 -8.78 -11.13 23.65
CA PRO A 326 -7.94 -11.79 24.65
C PRO A 326 -7.43 -13.18 24.26
#